data_9256f5b9b8f4bfd683f0b502310688e3
#
_entry.id   9256f5b9b8f4bfd683f0b502310688e3
#
_cell.length_a   1.000
_cell.length_b   1.000
_cell.length_c   1.000
_cell.angle_alpha   90.00
_cell.angle_beta   90.00
_cell.angle_gamma   90.00
#
_symmetry.space_group_name_H-M   'P 1'
#
loop_
_entity.id
_entity.type
_entity.pdbx_description
1 polymer ?
#
loop_
_entity_poly.entity_id
_entity_poly.type
_entity_poly.pdbx_seq_one_letter_code
_entity_poly.pdbx_strand_id
1 'polypeptide(L)'
;GKNDQELDGTTLNISARGSYNLPMDSTQEVAVQQNAMDAEFGFSAGGTVNLSSKSGTNGIHGTAYYFGRNPAMDALTNRITRDVGVVRSNIWGVSGGNPIIKNKLFNFTNFEQWKVKQPSSNQSTVPTAAMRTGDFSGALTPQGALQVIYDPLTTKFDAGTSTATRTPFPGNIIPKSRMDAAGVKAVNDLWMPNNAGSDLSGLNNFKKAYPWWENYWNLNERVDYNMNDKWRLFGRFSKFQTRLDNPNWGGTIAVPSDNGGVMDALNASADVLYMLSPKTT
;
A
#
# COMPACT_ATOMS: atom_id res chain seq x y z
N GLY A 1 2.53 -4.23 17.28
CA GLY A 1 1.15 -4.12 17.69
C GLY A 1 0.37 -3.44 16.59
N LYS A 2 -0.85 -3.84 16.37
CA LYS A 2 -1.77 -3.13 15.47
C LYS A 2 -2.59 -2.17 16.32
N ASN A 3 -2.80 -0.97 15.81
CA ASN A 3 -3.82 -0.08 16.34
C ASN A 3 -5.16 -0.49 15.75
N ASP A 4 -6.19 -0.40 16.54
CA ASP A 4 -7.57 -0.52 16.07
C ASP A 4 -8.07 0.84 15.60
N GLN A 5 -8.82 0.86 14.51
CA GLN A 5 -9.48 2.07 14.02
C GLN A 5 -10.98 1.84 13.99
N GLU A 6 -11.69 2.77 14.55
CA GLU A 6 -13.14 2.76 14.61
C GLU A 6 -13.72 4.03 14.00
N LEU A 7 -14.89 3.92 13.43
CA LEU A 7 -15.69 5.04 12.96
C LEU A 7 -17.08 4.94 13.56
N ASP A 8 -17.43 5.93 14.38
CA ASP A 8 -18.68 5.94 15.13
C ASP A 8 -18.92 4.61 15.87
N GLY A 9 -17.88 4.07 16.55
CA GLY A 9 -17.95 2.82 17.29
C GLY A 9 -17.92 1.53 16.46
N THR A 10 -17.76 1.61 15.14
CA THR A 10 -17.63 0.43 14.27
C THR A 10 -16.22 0.28 13.73
N THR A 11 -15.68 -0.94 13.77
CA THR A 11 -14.31 -1.22 13.29
C THR A 11 -14.15 -0.94 11.80
N LEU A 12 -13.09 -0.21 11.46
CA LEU A 12 -12.70 0.15 10.10
C LEU A 12 -11.58 -0.70 9.51
N ASN A 13 -11.09 -1.67 10.24
CA ASN A 13 -9.97 -2.51 9.79
C ASN A 13 -10.42 -3.43 8.66
N ILE A 14 -10.04 -3.11 7.44
CA ILE A 14 -10.41 -3.87 6.23
C ILE A 14 -9.47 -5.06 6.04
N SER A 15 -8.22 -4.93 6.44
CA SER A 15 -7.21 -5.99 6.39
C SER A 15 -6.04 -5.67 7.32
N ALA A 16 -5.13 -6.64 7.45
CA ALA A 16 -3.89 -6.46 8.22
C ALA A 16 -3.03 -5.25 7.78
N ARG A 17 -3.28 -4.66 6.61
CA ARG A 17 -2.46 -3.62 5.98
C ARG A 17 -3.24 -2.43 5.43
N GLY A 18 -4.57 -2.43 5.51
CA GLY A 18 -5.39 -1.35 4.99
C GLY A 18 -6.40 -0.85 5.99
N SER A 19 -6.47 0.45 6.15
CA SER A 19 -7.50 1.14 6.90
C SER A 19 -8.27 2.06 5.96
N TYR A 20 -9.53 2.26 6.27
CA TYR A 20 -10.33 3.29 5.64
C TYR A 20 -9.89 4.66 6.15
N ASN A 21 -9.70 5.61 5.24
CA ASN A 21 -9.39 6.98 5.60
C ASN A 21 -10.65 7.83 5.45
N LEU A 22 -11.21 8.25 6.59
CA LEU A 22 -12.30 9.21 6.58
C LEU A 22 -11.75 10.58 6.15
N PRO A 23 -12.34 11.28 5.17
CA PRO A 23 -11.94 12.61 4.79
C PRO A 23 -11.97 13.59 5.95
N MET A 24 -11.03 14.55 5.98
CA MET A 24 -10.98 15.57 7.03
C MET A 24 -12.30 16.33 7.15
N ASP A 25 -12.92 16.65 6.02
CA ASP A 25 -14.18 17.38 6.01
C ASP A 25 -15.38 16.56 6.50
N SER A 26 -15.27 15.24 6.57
CA SER A 26 -16.27 14.36 7.18
C SER A 26 -16.01 14.07 8.65
N THR A 27 -14.81 14.37 9.13
CA THR A 27 -14.40 14.07 10.51
C THR A 27 -14.84 15.18 11.44
N GLN A 28 -15.59 14.81 12.48
CA GLN A 28 -15.98 15.72 13.56
C GLN A 28 -14.94 15.73 14.67
N GLU A 29 -14.48 14.54 15.06
CA GLU A 29 -13.54 14.36 16.16
C GLU A 29 -12.66 13.13 15.92
N VAL A 30 -11.46 13.17 16.48
CA VAL A 30 -10.52 12.06 16.51
C VAL A 30 -10.10 11.85 17.96
N ALA A 31 -10.46 10.71 18.54
CA ALA A 31 -10.04 10.31 19.88
C ALA A 31 -8.99 9.18 19.76
N VAL A 32 -7.86 9.35 20.43
CA VAL A 32 -6.80 8.34 20.48
C VAL A 32 -6.65 7.85 21.93
N GLN A 33 -6.86 6.56 22.12
CA GLN A 33 -6.75 5.91 23.43
C GLN A 33 -5.55 4.97 23.43
N GLN A 34 -4.66 5.16 24.41
CA GLN A 34 -3.45 4.34 24.59
C GLN A 34 -3.31 3.96 26.08
N ASN A 35 -2.87 2.73 26.32
CA ASN A 35 -2.45 2.22 27.65
C ASN A 35 -3.49 2.04 28.75
N ALA A 36 -4.68 2.58 28.67
CA ALA A 36 -5.77 2.38 29.65
C ALA A 36 -7.08 2.32 28.88
N MET A 37 -7.30 1.20 28.22
CA MET A 37 -8.53 0.99 27.47
C MET A 37 -9.61 0.41 28.38
N ASP A 38 -10.83 0.92 28.26
CA ASP A 38 -12.01 0.33 28.87
C ASP A 38 -12.23 -1.08 28.29
N ALA A 39 -12.96 -1.91 29.02
CA ALA A 39 -13.19 -3.31 28.67
C ALA A 39 -13.86 -3.52 27.31
N GLU A 40 -14.50 -2.48 26.76
CA GLU A 40 -15.10 -2.47 25.41
C GLU A 40 -14.07 -2.42 24.28
N PHE A 41 -12.83 -1.93 24.52
CA PHE A 41 -11.76 -1.78 23.54
C PHE A 41 -10.68 -2.85 23.71
N GLY A 42 -11.02 -4.12 23.59
CA GLY A 42 -10.10 -5.22 23.90
C GLY A 42 -9.38 -5.87 22.71
N PHE A 43 -9.59 -5.42 21.49
CA PHE A 43 -9.14 -6.14 20.28
C PHE A 43 -7.70 -5.84 19.85
N SER A 44 -7.07 -4.80 20.35
CA SER A 44 -5.75 -4.33 19.88
C SER A 44 -4.75 -4.16 21.02
N ALA A 45 -3.55 -4.67 20.82
CA ALA A 45 -2.42 -4.49 21.74
C ALA A 45 -1.72 -3.12 21.61
N GLY A 46 -2.13 -2.28 20.68
CA GLY A 46 -1.43 -1.02 20.35
C GLY A 46 -2.15 0.25 20.78
N GLY A 47 -3.45 0.27 20.75
CA GLY A 47 -4.29 1.44 21.03
C GLY A 47 -5.47 1.53 20.05
N THR A 48 -6.45 2.33 20.37
CA THR A 48 -7.63 2.57 19.53
C THR A 48 -7.69 4.01 19.07
N VAL A 49 -7.96 4.20 17.79
CA VAL A 49 -8.23 5.49 17.17
C VAL A 49 -9.70 5.51 16.80
N ASN A 50 -10.50 6.26 17.52
CA ASN A 50 -11.92 6.43 17.24
C ASN A 50 -12.14 7.74 16.47
N LEU A 51 -12.78 7.63 15.31
CA LEU A 51 -13.17 8.72 14.45
C LEU A 51 -14.68 8.92 14.59
N SER A 52 -15.10 10.16 14.82
CA SER A 52 -16.52 10.52 14.78
C SER A 52 -16.83 11.28 13.51
N SER A 53 -17.86 10.85 12.79
CA SER A 53 -18.31 11.52 11.57
C SER A 53 -19.18 12.73 11.87
N LYS A 54 -19.11 13.76 10.99
CA LYS A 54 -19.99 14.93 11.07
C LYS A 54 -21.45 14.54 10.84
N SER A 55 -22.34 15.30 11.47
CA SER A 55 -23.79 15.24 11.32
C SER A 55 -24.33 16.50 10.62
N GLY A 56 -25.50 16.40 10.03
CA GLY A 56 -26.26 17.55 9.56
C GLY A 56 -26.79 18.39 10.73
N THR A 57 -27.15 19.64 10.43
CA THR A 57 -27.73 20.58 11.38
C THR A 57 -28.99 21.24 10.82
N ASN A 58 -29.64 22.11 11.61
CA ASN A 58 -30.79 22.91 11.11
C ASN A 58 -30.40 23.94 10.05
N GLY A 59 -29.13 24.34 9.98
CA GLY A 59 -28.59 25.22 8.95
C GLY A 59 -27.99 24.39 7.79
N ILE A 60 -28.28 24.78 6.57
CA ILE A 60 -27.61 24.22 5.40
C ILE A 60 -26.16 24.72 5.41
N HIS A 61 -25.20 23.80 5.36
CA HIS A 61 -23.79 24.12 5.32
C HIS A 61 -23.06 23.12 4.43
N GLY A 62 -21.94 23.51 3.88
CA GLY A 62 -21.16 22.66 3.02
C GLY A 62 -19.80 23.27 2.69
N THR A 63 -18.91 22.41 2.21
CA THR A 63 -17.56 22.75 1.80
C THR A 63 -17.27 22.11 0.45
N ALA A 64 -16.61 22.84 -0.42
CA ALA A 64 -15.99 22.30 -1.62
C ALA A 64 -14.51 22.69 -1.60
N TYR A 65 -13.62 21.74 -1.89
CA TYR A 65 -12.19 21.97 -1.82
C TYR A 65 -11.43 21.27 -2.95
N TYR A 66 -10.26 21.82 -3.24
CA TYR A 66 -9.30 21.25 -4.16
C TYR A 66 -7.87 21.48 -3.66
N PHE A 67 -7.10 20.42 -3.56
CA PHE A 67 -5.68 20.45 -3.23
C PHE A 67 -4.89 19.92 -4.42
N GLY A 68 -4.10 20.78 -5.03
CA GLY A 68 -3.23 20.44 -6.14
C GLY A 68 -1.76 20.45 -5.71
N ARG A 69 -1.01 19.41 -6.07
CA ARG A 69 0.45 19.39 -5.99
C ARG A 69 1.03 19.16 -7.37
N ASN A 70 1.96 20.01 -7.76
CA ASN A 70 2.67 19.91 -9.04
C ASN A 70 4.16 20.14 -8.81
N PRO A 71 5.06 19.33 -9.39
CA PRO A 71 6.50 19.49 -9.27
C PRO A 71 7.03 20.89 -9.58
N ALA A 72 6.36 21.62 -10.45
CA ALA A 72 6.73 23.01 -10.76
C ALA A 72 6.56 23.99 -9.59
N MET A 73 5.79 23.58 -8.57
CA MET A 73 5.54 24.37 -7.35
C MET A 73 6.31 23.83 -6.14
N ASP A 74 6.98 22.67 -6.29
CA ASP A 74 7.72 22.03 -5.21
C ASP A 74 9.11 22.67 -5.05
N ALA A 75 9.59 22.77 -3.83
CA ALA A 75 10.99 23.09 -3.54
C ALA A 75 11.88 21.91 -3.96
N LEU A 76 13.16 22.20 -4.17
CA LEU A 76 14.16 21.15 -4.49
C LEU A 76 14.20 20.11 -3.33
N THR A 77 13.97 18.86 -3.67
CA THR A 77 14.08 17.73 -2.72
C THR A 77 15.53 17.43 -2.37
N ASN A 78 16.43 17.66 -3.31
CA ASN A 78 17.87 17.53 -3.10
C ASN A 78 18.59 18.73 -3.70
N ARG A 79 19.23 19.52 -2.85
CA ARG A 79 19.97 20.74 -3.27
C ARG A 79 21.27 20.43 -4.04
N ILE A 80 21.85 19.24 -3.83
CA ILE A 80 23.11 18.85 -4.49
C ILE A 80 22.83 18.38 -5.90
N THR A 81 21.85 17.49 -6.08
CA THR A 81 21.47 16.96 -7.40
C THR A 81 20.49 17.88 -8.14
N ARG A 82 19.95 18.89 -7.44
CA ARG A 82 18.89 19.80 -7.93
C ARG A 82 17.64 19.04 -8.39
N ASP A 83 17.37 17.87 -7.80
CA ASP A 83 16.20 17.09 -8.12
C ASP A 83 14.94 17.74 -7.52
N VAL A 84 13.92 17.85 -8.36
CA VAL A 84 12.56 18.21 -7.96
C VAL A 84 11.74 16.94 -7.87
N GLY A 85 11.04 16.76 -6.78
CA GLY A 85 10.11 15.62 -6.64
C GLY A 85 9.08 15.67 -7.76
N VAL A 86 8.83 14.51 -8.42
CA VAL A 86 7.89 14.42 -9.57
C VAL A 86 6.49 13.96 -9.13
N VAL A 87 6.09 14.23 -7.89
CA VAL A 87 4.76 13.89 -7.39
C VAL A 87 3.72 14.86 -7.93
N ARG A 88 2.69 14.33 -8.57
CA ARG A 88 1.49 15.08 -8.93
C ARG A 88 0.32 14.52 -8.13
N SER A 89 -0.39 15.39 -7.43
CA SER A 89 -1.53 15.01 -6.64
C SER A 89 -2.66 15.99 -6.88
N ASN A 90 -3.86 15.46 -7.10
CA ASN A 90 -5.09 16.21 -7.19
C ASN A 90 -6.08 15.57 -6.24
N ILE A 91 -6.47 16.29 -5.21
CA ILE A 91 -7.45 15.87 -4.21
C ILE A 91 -8.57 16.89 -4.26
N TRP A 92 -9.79 16.44 -4.46
CA TRP A 92 -10.94 17.30 -4.43
C TRP A 92 -12.12 16.62 -3.76
N GLY A 93 -12.97 17.40 -3.17
CA GLY A 93 -14.13 16.87 -2.49
C GLY A 93 -15.19 17.93 -2.28
N VAL A 94 -16.36 17.43 -1.95
CA VAL A 94 -17.51 18.22 -1.54
C VAL A 94 -18.13 17.57 -0.32
N SER A 95 -18.57 18.39 0.63
CA SER A 95 -19.33 17.92 1.77
C SER A 95 -20.50 18.85 2.03
N GLY A 96 -21.58 18.32 2.59
CA GLY A 96 -22.74 19.13 2.92
C GLY A 96 -23.64 18.47 3.96
N GLY A 97 -24.18 19.30 4.84
CA GLY A 97 -25.17 18.89 5.83
C GLY A 97 -26.40 19.79 5.76
N ASN A 98 -27.56 19.19 5.92
CA ASN A 98 -28.86 19.89 5.88
C ASN A 98 -29.91 19.19 6.71
N PRO A 99 -30.96 19.89 7.14
CA PRO A 99 -32.14 19.26 7.72
C PRO A 99 -33.04 18.72 6.59
N ILE A 100 -33.39 17.44 6.65
CA ILE A 100 -34.52 16.88 5.88
C ILE A 100 -35.82 17.30 6.54
N ILE A 101 -35.87 17.21 7.90
CA ILE A 101 -36.97 17.72 8.73
C ILE A 101 -36.32 18.55 9.84
N LYS A 102 -36.62 19.83 9.90
CA LYS A 102 -36.09 20.72 10.94
C LYS A 102 -36.29 20.14 12.35
N ASN A 103 -35.24 20.22 13.17
CA ASN A 103 -35.15 19.73 14.54
C ASN A 103 -35.27 18.21 14.71
N LYS A 104 -35.47 17.44 13.63
CA LYS A 104 -35.74 16.01 13.72
C LYS A 104 -34.84 15.13 12.87
N LEU A 105 -34.75 15.41 11.58
CA LEU A 105 -34.07 14.53 10.64
C LEU A 105 -33.02 15.32 9.88
N PHE A 106 -31.78 14.87 9.98
CA PHE A 106 -30.62 15.53 9.40
C PHE A 106 -29.89 14.57 8.51
N ASN A 107 -29.22 15.12 7.50
CA ASN A 107 -28.32 14.36 6.66
C ASN A 107 -26.97 15.09 6.54
N PHE A 108 -25.92 14.33 6.37
CA PHE A 108 -24.59 14.80 6.02
C PHE A 108 -23.98 13.87 4.98
N THR A 109 -23.58 14.45 3.85
CA THR A 109 -22.93 13.72 2.74
C THR A 109 -21.55 14.28 2.51
N ASN A 110 -20.60 13.40 2.21
CA ASN A 110 -19.27 13.78 1.74
C ASN A 110 -18.86 12.88 0.58
N PHE A 111 -18.25 13.49 -0.44
CA PHE A 111 -17.54 12.79 -1.51
C PHE A 111 -16.14 13.37 -1.66
N GLU A 112 -15.13 12.50 -1.77
CA GLU A 112 -13.76 12.88 -2.03
C GLU A 112 -13.13 11.98 -3.09
N GLN A 113 -12.29 12.55 -3.93
CA GLN A 113 -11.50 11.83 -4.91
C GLN A 113 -10.03 12.29 -4.88
N TRP A 114 -9.12 11.30 -4.91
CA TRP A 114 -7.69 11.52 -5.07
C TRP A 114 -7.22 10.92 -6.38
N LYS A 115 -6.36 11.66 -7.06
CA LYS A 115 -5.57 11.17 -8.19
C LYS A 115 -4.12 11.54 -7.94
N VAL A 116 -3.33 10.53 -7.57
CA VAL A 116 -1.91 10.70 -7.26
C VAL A 116 -1.08 9.97 -8.30
N LYS A 117 -0.07 10.66 -8.82
CA LYS A 117 0.95 10.09 -9.67
C LYS A 117 2.30 10.42 -9.07
N GLN A 118 3.08 9.40 -8.77
CA GLN A 118 4.44 9.57 -8.26
C GLN A 118 5.41 8.64 -8.95
N PRO A 119 6.67 9.02 -9.07
CA PRO A 119 7.69 8.14 -9.58
C PRO A 119 7.95 7.03 -8.56
N SER A 120 8.24 5.88 -9.07
CA SER A 120 8.81 4.78 -8.33
C SER A 120 9.99 4.22 -9.10
N SER A 121 10.89 3.56 -8.44
CA SER A 121 11.98 2.86 -9.08
C SER A 121 12.30 1.58 -8.34
N ASN A 122 12.67 0.56 -9.07
CA ASN A 122 13.17 -0.68 -8.52
C ASN A 122 14.58 -0.93 -9.03
N GLN A 123 15.38 -1.53 -8.18
CA GLN A 123 16.71 -2.04 -8.52
C GLN A 123 16.71 -3.55 -8.26
N SER A 124 17.26 -4.29 -9.19
CA SER A 124 17.34 -5.75 -9.11
C SER A 124 18.68 -6.21 -9.66
N THR A 125 19.12 -7.37 -9.24
CA THR A 125 20.24 -8.07 -9.84
C THR A 125 19.69 -9.07 -10.84
N VAL A 126 20.13 -8.95 -12.08
CA VAL A 126 19.71 -9.85 -13.16
C VAL A 126 20.92 -10.50 -13.82
N PRO A 127 20.76 -11.71 -14.38
CA PRO A 127 21.86 -12.41 -15.04
C PRO A 127 22.41 -11.62 -16.23
N THR A 128 23.74 -11.59 -16.34
CA THR A 128 24.43 -11.02 -17.51
C THR A 128 24.21 -11.89 -18.77
N ALA A 129 24.55 -11.37 -19.94
CA ALA A 129 24.45 -12.12 -21.18
C ALA A 129 25.28 -13.42 -21.16
N ALA A 130 26.47 -13.40 -20.56
CA ALA A 130 27.33 -14.57 -20.39
C ALA A 130 26.67 -15.61 -19.47
N MET A 131 26.16 -15.19 -18.30
CA MET A 131 25.51 -16.09 -17.34
C MET A 131 24.28 -16.81 -17.97
N ARG A 132 23.54 -16.14 -18.87
CA ARG A 132 22.39 -16.74 -19.57
C ARG A 132 22.78 -17.88 -20.52
N THR A 133 24.03 -17.92 -20.96
CA THR A 133 24.58 -19.00 -21.77
C THR A 133 25.36 -20.03 -20.96
N GLY A 134 25.33 -19.93 -19.63
CA GLY A 134 26.05 -20.84 -18.72
C GLY A 134 27.48 -20.41 -18.42
N ASP A 135 27.95 -19.29 -18.92
CA ASP A 135 29.31 -18.80 -18.68
C ASP A 135 29.36 -17.90 -17.44
N PHE A 136 29.95 -18.44 -16.39
CA PHE A 136 30.18 -17.77 -15.10
C PHE A 136 31.68 -17.48 -14.86
N SER A 137 32.53 -17.58 -15.90
CA SER A 137 33.98 -17.34 -15.78
C SER A 137 34.33 -15.94 -15.30
N GLY A 138 33.45 -14.95 -15.57
CA GLY A 138 33.56 -13.59 -15.09
C GLY A 138 32.66 -13.25 -13.88
N ALA A 139 32.02 -14.23 -13.25
CA ALA A 139 31.20 -13.98 -12.07
C ALA A 139 32.07 -13.76 -10.82
N LEU A 140 31.96 -12.57 -10.24
CA LEU A 140 32.78 -12.20 -9.09
C LEU A 140 31.93 -12.07 -7.84
N THR A 141 32.55 -12.27 -6.67
CA THR A 141 32.00 -11.85 -5.39
C THR A 141 32.12 -10.32 -5.26
N PRO A 142 31.44 -9.68 -4.27
CA PRO A 142 31.64 -8.25 -4.01
C PRO A 142 33.08 -7.83 -3.77
N GLN A 143 33.92 -8.77 -3.26
CA GLN A 143 35.34 -8.56 -2.97
C GLN A 143 36.24 -8.86 -4.19
N GLY A 144 35.69 -9.29 -5.32
CA GLY A 144 36.43 -9.54 -6.56
C GLY A 144 36.99 -10.96 -6.70
N ALA A 145 36.68 -11.87 -5.79
CA ALA A 145 37.02 -13.29 -5.98
C ALA A 145 36.05 -13.96 -6.94
N LEU A 146 36.51 -14.98 -7.66
CA LEU A 146 35.64 -15.77 -8.54
C LEU A 146 34.53 -16.47 -7.73
N GLN A 147 33.29 -16.26 -8.14
CA GLN A 147 32.15 -17.01 -7.60
C GLN A 147 32.06 -18.38 -8.27
N VAL A 148 32.58 -19.39 -7.61
CA VAL A 148 32.69 -20.74 -8.18
C VAL A 148 31.33 -21.41 -8.25
N ILE A 149 31.01 -21.94 -9.45
CA ILE A 149 29.79 -22.73 -9.70
C ILE A 149 30.11 -24.22 -9.65
N TYR A 150 29.43 -24.96 -8.80
CA TYR A 150 29.66 -26.38 -8.57
C TYR A 150 28.62 -27.26 -9.27
N ASP A 151 29.05 -28.40 -9.78
CA ASP A 151 28.17 -29.41 -10.38
C ASP A 151 27.35 -30.14 -9.29
N PRO A 152 26.04 -29.98 -9.24
CA PRO A 152 25.21 -30.65 -8.24
C PRO A 152 25.18 -32.17 -8.35
N LEU A 153 25.43 -32.74 -9.55
CA LEU A 153 25.47 -34.20 -9.74
C LEU A 153 26.74 -34.85 -9.16
N THR A 154 27.74 -34.08 -8.80
CA THR A 154 28.96 -34.56 -8.16
C THR A 154 28.88 -34.51 -6.63
N THR A 155 27.69 -34.23 -6.06
CA THR A 155 27.51 -34.13 -4.61
C THR A 155 27.89 -35.45 -3.92
N LYS A 156 28.86 -35.38 -3.03
CA LYS A 156 29.24 -36.46 -2.12
C LYS A 156 28.93 -35.98 -0.69
N PHE A 157 28.14 -36.78 0.01
CA PHE A 157 27.78 -36.49 1.39
C PHE A 157 28.61 -37.35 2.34
N ASP A 158 29.26 -36.76 3.29
CA ASP A 158 29.98 -37.40 4.39
C ASP A 158 29.09 -37.40 5.63
N ALA A 159 28.54 -38.55 5.99
CA ALA A 159 27.67 -38.69 7.15
C ALA A 159 28.44 -38.50 8.49
N GLY A 160 29.74 -38.70 8.53
CA GLY A 160 30.55 -38.53 9.75
C GLY A 160 30.79 -37.08 10.14
N THR A 161 30.86 -36.20 9.13
CA THR A 161 31.05 -34.74 9.32
C THR A 161 29.82 -33.91 9.03
N SER A 162 28.75 -34.56 8.56
CA SER A 162 27.52 -33.87 8.07
C SER A 162 27.82 -32.81 7.00
N THR A 163 28.88 -33.02 6.18
CA THR A 163 29.30 -32.08 5.13
C THR A 163 29.02 -32.63 3.75
N ALA A 164 28.73 -31.76 2.80
CA ALA A 164 28.61 -32.10 1.39
C ALA A 164 29.70 -31.42 0.57
N THR A 165 30.38 -32.17 -0.28
CA THR A 165 31.37 -31.66 -1.24
C THR A 165 30.85 -31.78 -2.67
N ARG A 166 31.30 -30.87 -3.54
CA ARG A 166 30.96 -30.86 -4.98
C ARG A 166 32.17 -30.47 -5.79
N THR A 167 32.23 -30.95 -7.02
CA THR A 167 33.28 -30.56 -7.97
C THR A 167 32.86 -29.30 -8.74
N PRO A 168 33.73 -28.31 -8.88
CA PRO A 168 33.44 -27.11 -9.70
C PRO A 168 33.27 -27.50 -11.19
N PHE A 169 32.45 -26.77 -11.91
CA PHE A 169 32.44 -26.85 -13.37
C PHE A 169 33.77 -26.39 -13.95
N PRO A 170 34.38 -27.07 -14.93
CA PRO A 170 35.60 -26.66 -15.60
C PRO A 170 35.45 -25.25 -16.19
N GLY A 171 36.41 -24.38 -15.95
CA GLY A 171 36.37 -22.99 -16.40
C GLY A 171 35.22 -22.14 -15.84
N ASN A 172 34.51 -22.64 -14.82
CA ASN A 172 33.30 -22.03 -14.28
C ASN A 172 32.17 -21.90 -15.31
N ILE A 173 32.10 -22.83 -16.28
CA ILE A 173 31.12 -22.84 -17.39
C ILE A 173 30.23 -24.07 -17.27
N ILE A 174 28.92 -23.84 -17.25
CA ILE A 174 27.91 -24.90 -17.28
C ILE A 174 27.76 -25.36 -18.74
N PRO A 175 28.03 -26.64 -19.05
CA PRO A 175 27.87 -27.15 -20.42
C PRO A 175 26.42 -27.05 -20.91
N LYS A 176 26.20 -26.69 -22.17
CA LYS A 176 24.84 -26.57 -22.75
C LYS A 176 23.98 -27.81 -22.56
N SER A 177 24.60 -29.01 -22.61
CA SER A 177 23.92 -30.27 -22.39
C SER A 177 23.42 -30.48 -20.96
N ARG A 178 23.87 -29.64 -20.02
CA ARG A 178 23.48 -29.63 -18.60
C ARG A 178 22.48 -28.55 -18.26
N MET A 179 22.16 -27.71 -19.22
CA MET A 179 21.20 -26.60 -19.04
C MET A 179 19.80 -27.07 -19.37
N ASP A 180 18.87 -26.91 -18.43
CA ASP A 180 17.46 -27.19 -18.65
C ASP A 180 16.83 -26.17 -19.60
N ALA A 181 16.08 -26.66 -20.60
CA ALA A 181 15.49 -25.80 -21.63
C ALA A 181 14.44 -24.81 -21.04
N ALA A 182 13.68 -25.24 -20.03
CA ALA A 182 12.72 -24.37 -19.38
C ALA A 182 13.43 -23.30 -18.53
N GLY A 183 14.52 -23.70 -17.85
CA GLY A 183 15.37 -22.77 -17.10
C GLY A 183 16.01 -21.73 -18.01
N VAL A 184 16.53 -22.11 -19.15
CA VAL A 184 17.10 -21.18 -20.14
C VAL A 184 16.04 -20.21 -20.66
N LYS A 185 14.83 -20.68 -20.96
CA LYS A 185 13.73 -19.83 -21.38
C LYS A 185 13.36 -18.83 -20.29
N ALA A 186 13.23 -19.29 -19.05
CA ALA A 186 12.91 -18.43 -17.91
C ALA A 186 13.95 -17.33 -17.68
N VAL A 187 15.25 -17.69 -17.72
CA VAL A 187 16.34 -16.72 -17.54
C VAL A 187 16.38 -15.71 -18.69
N ASN A 188 16.09 -16.11 -19.92
CA ASN A 188 16.08 -15.24 -21.09
C ASN A 188 14.85 -14.29 -21.10
N ASP A 189 13.79 -14.62 -20.40
CA ASP A 189 12.63 -13.76 -20.22
C ASP A 189 12.88 -12.60 -19.23
N LEU A 190 13.91 -12.71 -18.38
CA LEU A 190 14.27 -11.65 -17.46
C LEU A 190 14.86 -10.44 -18.19
N TRP A 191 14.74 -9.25 -17.58
CA TRP A 191 15.39 -8.05 -18.09
C TRP A 191 16.90 -8.22 -18.22
N MET A 192 17.49 -7.52 -19.18
CA MET A 192 18.95 -7.43 -19.32
C MET A 192 19.54 -6.38 -18.37
N PRO A 193 20.78 -6.53 -17.88
CA PRO A 193 21.46 -5.48 -17.15
C PRO A 193 21.48 -4.18 -17.95
N ASN A 194 21.26 -3.07 -17.29
CA ASN A 194 21.34 -1.72 -17.89
C ASN A 194 22.33 -0.79 -17.20
N ASN A 195 23.08 -1.29 -16.25
CA ASN A 195 24.20 -0.62 -15.59
C ASN A 195 25.20 -1.67 -15.06
N ALA A 196 26.38 -1.19 -14.61
CA ALA A 196 27.43 -2.09 -14.13
C ALA A 196 27.13 -2.75 -12.78
N GLY A 197 26.17 -2.23 -12.01
CA GLY A 197 25.91 -2.65 -10.65
C GLY A 197 26.62 -1.76 -9.61
N SER A 198 26.40 -2.07 -8.35
CA SER A 198 26.94 -1.31 -7.21
C SER A 198 28.27 -1.84 -6.68
N ASP A 199 28.67 -3.05 -7.09
CA ASP A 199 29.92 -3.70 -6.73
C ASP A 199 30.42 -4.65 -7.83
N LEU A 200 31.54 -5.34 -7.58
CA LEU A 200 32.17 -6.26 -8.55
C LEU A 200 31.33 -7.50 -8.86
N SER A 201 30.35 -7.85 -8.01
CA SER A 201 29.40 -8.93 -8.29
C SER A 201 28.29 -8.53 -9.29
N GLY A 202 28.19 -7.26 -9.62
CA GLY A 202 27.10 -6.72 -10.43
C GLY A 202 25.78 -6.61 -9.64
N LEU A 203 25.84 -6.47 -8.31
CA LEU A 203 24.65 -6.25 -7.49
C LEU A 203 23.90 -5.01 -7.96
N ASN A 204 22.56 -5.10 -8.10
CA ASN A 204 21.71 -4.00 -8.60
C ASN A 204 22.05 -3.53 -10.03
N ASN A 205 22.48 -4.44 -10.90
CA ASN A 205 22.85 -4.15 -12.29
C ASN A 205 21.68 -3.83 -13.23
N PHE A 206 20.46 -3.83 -12.70
CA PHE A 206 19.25 -3.41 -13.41
C PHE A 206 18.48 -2.38 -12.59
N LYS A 207 18.13 -1.26 -13.21
CA LYS A 207 17.31 -0.21 -12.62
C LYS A 207 16.19 0.14 -13.57
N LYS A 208 14.95 0.13 -13.08
CA LYS A 208 13.77 0.53 -13.83
C LYS A 208 12.99 1.57 -13.07
N ALA A 209 12.78 2.73 -13.70
CA ALA A 209 11.84 3.73 -13.22
C ALA A 209 10.47 3.49 -13.84
N TYR A 210 9.41 3.64 -13.06
CA TYR A 210 8.04 3.49 -13.52
C TYR A 210 7.13 4.45 -12.72
N PRO A 211 6.01 4.89 -13.30
CA PRO A 211 5.03 5.66 -12.55
C PRO A 211 4.24 4.74 -11.63
N TRP A 212 3.89 5.26 -10.49
CA TRP A 212 2.92 4.67 -9.58
C TRP A 212 1.70 5.59 -9.52
N TRP A 213 0.54 5.06 -9.79
CA TRP A 213 -0.71 5.81 -9.85
C TRP A 213 -1.67 5.28 -8.82
N GLU A 214 -2.32 6.19 -8.11
CA GLU A 214 -3.41 5.90 -7.20
C GLU A 214 -4.63 6.72 -7.60
N ASN A 215 -5.72 6.02 -7.82
CA ASN A 215 -7.05 6.59 -7.92
C ASN A 215 -7.84 6.10 -6.71
N TYR A 216 -8.20 7.03 -5.86
CA TYR A 216 -9.02 6.77 -4.69
C TYR A 216 -10.27 7.63 -4.77
N TRP A 217 -11.39 7.09 -4.36
CA TRP A 217 -12.58 7.86 -4.07
C TRP A 217 -13.33 7.26 -2.89
N ASN A 218 -14.05 8.10 -2.17
CA ASN A 218 -14.95 7.70 -1.12
C ASN A 218 -16.25 8.51 -1.15
N LEU A 219 -17.30 7.88 -0.68
CA LEU A 219 -18.60 8.46 -0.42
C LEU A 219 -19.00 8.11 1.01
N ASN A 220 -19.39 9.10 1.78
CA ASN A 220 -19.91 8.93 3.13
C ASN A 220 -21.28 9.61 3.20
N GLU A 221 -22.21 8.91 3.78
CA GLU A 221 -23.56 9.37 4.04
C GLU A 221 -23.91 9.08 5.49
N ARG A 222 -24.42 10.07 6.21
CA ARG A 222 -24.91 9.94 7.57
C ARG A 222 -26.29 10.59 7.68
N VAL A 223 -27.21 9.88 8.30
CA VAL A 223 -28.56 10.34 8.59
C VAL A 223 -28.81 10.21 10.09
N ASP A 224 -29.14 11.32 10.73
CA ASP A 224 -29.45 11.39 12.17
C ASP A 224 -30.94 11.70 12.37
N TYR A 225 -31.63 10.91 13.18
CA TYR A 225 -33.04 11.06 13.47
C TYR A 225 -33.31 11.22 14.94
N ASN A 226 -33.70 12.43 15.36
CA ASN A 226 -34.22 12.73 16.69
C ASN A 226 -35.72 12.48 16.73
N MET A 227 -36.11 11.24 17.04
CA MET A 227 -37.52 10.85 17.03
C MET A 227 -38.30 11.63 18.10
N ASN A 228 -37.76 11.71 19.31
CA ASN A 228 -38.28 12.47 20.45
C ASN A 228 -37.18 12.71 21.50
N ASP A 229 -37.51 13.23 22.66
CA ASP A 229 -36.54 13.54 23.73
C ASP A 229 -35.83 12.30 24.30
N LYS A 230 -36.37 11.09 24.07
CA LYS A 230 -35.82 9.84 24.57
C LYS A 230 -35.11 9.00 23.54
N TRP A 231 -35.50 9.11 22.27
CA TRP A 231 -34.98 8.25 21.20
C TRP A 231 -34.22 9.06 20.16
N ARG A 232 -32.97 8.69 19.96
CA ARG A 232 -32.12 9.19 18.86
C ARG A 232 -31.57 8.00 18.11
N LEU A 233 -31.58 8.11 16.80
CA LEU A 233 -31.06 7.08 15.89
C LEU A 233 -30.12 7.73 14.92
N PHE A 234 -29.07 7.03 14.54
CA PHE A 234 -28.36 7.39 13.31
C PHE A 234 -28.05 6.17 12.45
N GLY A 235 -27.92 6.41 11.16
CA GLY A 235 -27.43 5.45 10.19
C GLY A 235 -26.30 6.06 9.39
N ARG A 236 -25.28 5.27 9.10
CA ARG A 236 -24.15 5.66 8.29
C ARG A 236 -23.87 4.62 7.22
N PHE A 237 -23.54 5.12 6.03
CA PHE A 237 -23.07 4.34 4.91
C PHE A 237 -21.77 4.96 4.40
N SER A 238 -20.75 4.15 4.21
CA SER A 238 -19.47 4.59 3.66
C SER A 238 -19.02 3.59 2.61
N LYS A 239 -18.68 4.09 1.44
CA LYS A 239 -18.09 3.29 0.37
C LYS A 239 -16.84 3.97 -0.14
N PHE A 240 -15.77 3.18 -0.33
CA PHE A 240 -14.57 3.67 -0.98
C PHE A 240 -13.99 2.63 -1.92
N GLN A 241 -13.26 3.12 -2.88
CA GLN A 241 -12.45 2.30 -3.76
C GLN A 241 -11.09 2.96 -3.94
N THR A 242 -10.04 2.17 -3.81
CA THR A 242 -8.71 2.55 -4.27
C THR A 242 -8.26 1.64 -5.39
N ARG A 243 -7.68 2.23 -6.42
CA ARG A 243 -7.04 1.52 -7.51
C ARG A 243 -5.59 1.97 -7.60
N LEU A 244 -4.70 1.00 -7.46
CA LEU A 244 -3.26 1.17 -7.62
C LEU A 244 -2.87 0.61 -8.98
N ASP A 245 -2.20 1.39 -9.79
CA ASP A 245 -1.67 0.98 -11.07
C ASP A 245 -0.17 1.27 -11.13
N ASN A 246 0.63 0.27 -11.52
CA ASN A 246 2.06 0.39 -11.75
C ASN A 246 2.38 0.10 -13.22
N PRO A 247 1.93 0.94 -14.15
CA PRO A 247 2.15 0.70 -15.57
C PRO A 247 3.65 0.63 -15.87
N ASN A 248 4.01 -0.27 -16.75
CA ASN A 248 5.40 -0.55 -17.14
C ASN A 248 6.26 -1.28 -16.09
N TRP A 249 5.71 -1.67 -14.95
CA TRP A 249 6.34 -2.60 -14.03
C TRP A 249 5.80 -4.00 -14.30
N GLY A 250 6.53 -4.84 -14.94
CA GLY A 250 6.10 -6.18 -15.32
C GLY A 250 6.58 -6.58 -16.70
N GLY A 251 6.06 -7.68 -17.22
CA GLY A 251 6.37 -8.22 -18.54
C GLY A 251 7.53 -9.19 -18.57
N THR A 252 7.90 -9.76 -17.40
CA THR A 252 8.85 -10.88 -17.30
C THR A 252 8.29 -11.97 -16.39
N ILE A 253 8.87 -13.17 -16.44
CA ILE A 253 8.47 -14.28 -15.55
C ILE A 253 8.62 -13.96 -14.07
N ALA A 254 9.56 -13.08 -13.70
CA ALA A 254 9.76 -12.65 -12.33
C ALA A 254 8.69 -11.62 -11.87
N VAL A 255 8.15 -10.86 -12.81
CA VAL A 255 7.09 -9.89 -12.59
C VAL A 255 6.09 -10.00 -13.76
N PRO A 256 5.20 -10.99 -13.73
CA PRO A 256 4.35 -11.31 -14.88
C PRO A 256 3.27 -10.26 -15.18
N SER A 257 2.91 -9.45 -14.20
CA SER A 257 1.95 -8.35 -14.37
C SER A 257 2.42 -7.10 -13.63
N ASP A 258 1.79 -5.98 -13.90
CA ASP A 258 1.90 -4.82 -13.04
C ASP A 258 1.38 -5.18 -11.64
N ASN A 259 2.07 -4.71 -10.61
CA ASN A 259 1.67 -4.92 -9.22
C ASN A 259 0.52 -3.98 -8.79
N GLY A 260 -0.39 -3.73 -9.71
CA GLY A 260 -1.61 -2.98 -9.45
C GLY A 260 -2.61 -3.78 -8.62
N GLY A 261 -3.56 -3.10 -8.07
CA GLY A 261 -4.63 -3.72 -7.29
C GLY A 261 -5.83 -2.80 -7.13
N VAL A 262 -6.97 -3.40 -6.95
CA VAL A 262 -8.20 -2.68 -6.59
C VAL A 262 -8.61 -3.15 -5.21
N MET A 263 -8.85 -2.19 -4.32
CA MET A 263 -9.50 -2.41 -3.03
C MET A 263 -10.84 -1.70 -3.07
N ASP A 264 -11.90 -2.42 -2.84
CA ASP A 264 -13.28 -1.92 -2.75
C ASP A 264 -13.81 -2.31 -1.38
N ALA A 265 -14.35 -1.36 -0.63
CA ALA A 265 -14.90 -1.64 0.67
C ALA A 265 -16.15 -0.82 0.95
N LEU A 266 -17.04 -1.43 1.69
CA LEU A 266 -18.29 -0.87 2.14
C LEU A 266 -18.37 -1.05 3.65
N ASN A 267 -18.76 0.01 4.34
CA ASN A 267 -19.06 -0.02 5.76
C ASN A 267 -20.44 0.62 5.97
N ALA A 268 -21.27 -0.03 6.76
CA ALA A 268 -22.56 0.51 7.16
C ALA A 268 -22.75 0.27 8.66
N SER A 269 -23.31 1.25 9.34
CA SER A 269 -23.66 1.16 10.76
C SER A 269 -25.00 1.80 11.05
N ALA A 270 -25.64 1.30 12.08
CA ALA A 270 -26.84 1.89 12.66
C ALA A 270 -26.72 1.85 14.17
N ASP A 271 -27.10 2.94 14.81
CA ASP A 271 -27.05 3.09 16.26
C ASP A 271 -28.38 3.64 16.77
N VAL A 272 -28.73 3.22 17.98
CA VAL A 272 -29.97 3.61 18.67
C VAL A 272 -29.63 4.02 20.08
N LEU A 273 -29.82 5.28 20.40
CA LEU A 273 -29.65 5.81 21.75
C LEU A 273 -31.03 5.98 22.42
N TYR A 274 -31.21 5.34 23.58
CA TYR A 274 -32.40 5.52 24.41
C TYR A 274 -32.05 6.11 25.76
N MET A 275 -32.62 7.26 26.07
CA MET A 275 -32.44 7.94 27.36
C MET A 275 -33.50 7.44 28.37
N LEU A 276 -33.09 6.61 29.29
CA LEU A 276 -33.95 6.10 30.38
C LEU A 276 -34.39 7.23 31.33
N SER A 277 -33.43 8.12 31.66
CA SER A 277 -33.66 9.29 32.50
C SER A 277 -32.66 10.38 32.14
N PRO A 278 -32.77 11.64 32.63
CA PRO A 278 -31.76 12.67 32.44
C PRO A 278 -30.33 12.32 32.91
N LYS A 279 -30.20 11.25 33.68
CA LYS A 279 -28.91 10.79 34.24
C LYS A 279 -28.52 9.38 33.78
N THR A 280 -29.31 8.73 32.91
CA THR A 280 -29.07 7.32 32.48
C THR A 280 -29.47 7.17 31.00
N THR A 281 -28.52 6.80 30.19
CA THR A 281 -28.68 6.44 28.76
C THR A 281 -28.53 4.94 28.59
#